data_8e59df7fad589a88e46efddaa2eb3149
#
_entry.id   8e59df7fad589a88e46efddaa2eb3149
#
_cell.length_a   1.000
_cell.length_b   1.000
_cell.length_c   1.000
_cell.angle_alpha   90.00
_cell.angle_beta   90.00
_cell.angle_gamma   90.00
#
_symmetry.space_group_name_H-M   'P 1'
#
loop_
_entity.id
_entity.type
_entity.pdbx_description
1 polymer ?
#
loop_
_entity_poly.entity_id
_entity_poly.type
_entity_poly.pdbx_seq_one_letter_code
_entity_poly.pdbx_strand_id
1 'polypeptide(L)'
;MVAWSAGLLLYRRHPALEVLIAHMGGPFWARKESGAWSMPKGEFEPGAEEPRDAARREFREELGLEPPAGEWVELGTFAATSSKRLVVFALDGTGFEASGFVFGEFEMEWPPRSGRTASFPEVDRAKWTGLDAARDRLVKGQRPVLDALERLLA
;
A
#
# COMPACT_ATOMS: atom_id res chain seq x y z
N MET A 1 -7.09 2.15 -21.98
CA MET A 1 -6.30 1.08 -21.38
C MET A 1 -6.31 1.17 -19.86
N VAL A 2 -6.32 0.03 -19.20
CA VAL A 2 -6.34 -0.04 -17.75
C VAL A 2 -4.96 -0.53 -17.28
N ALA A 3 -4.37 0.21 -16.33
CA ALA A 3 -3.17 -0.25 -15.65
C ALA A 3 -3.56 -1.13 -14.46
N TRP A 4 -2.77 -2.18 -14.22
CA TRP A 4 -3.02 -3.14 -13.15
C TRP A 4 -1.97 -3.03 -12.06
N SER A 5 -2.43 -3.02 -10.82
CA SER A 5 -1.58 -3.05 -9.63
C SER A 5 -2.04 -4.17 -8.71
N ALA A 6 -1.14 -4.63 -7.88
CA ALA A 6 -1.46 -5.59 -6.83
C ALA A 6 -0.91 -5.08 -5.50
N GLY A 7 -1.65 -5.33 -4.44
CA GLY A 7 -1.28 -4.86 -3.12
C GLY A 7 -1.57 -5.88 -2.03
N LEU A 8 -0.86 -5.73 -0.93
CA LEU A 8 -1.01 -6.57 0.25
C LEU A 8 -1.45 -5.72 1.42
N LEU A 9 -2.60 -6.08 2.01
CA LEU A 9 -3.11 -5.42 3.21
C LEU A 9 -2.91 -6.34 4.40
N LEU A 10 -1.92 -6.04 5.24
CA LEU A 10 -1.76 -6.72 6.52
C LEU A 10 -2.78 -6.17 7.50
N TYR A 11 -3.38 -7.06 8.28
CA TYR A 11 -4.29 -6.68 9.35
C TYR A 11 -3.94 -7.41 10.63
N ARG A 12 -4.38 -6.85 11.76
CA ARG A 12 -4.33 -7.53 13.06
C ARG A 12 -5.59 -7.13 13.83
N ARG A 13 -6.07 -8.04 14.68
CA ARG A 13 -7.37 -7.85 15.35
C ARG A 13 -7.29 -7.33 16.78
N HIS A 14 -6.13 -7.38 17.41
CA HIS A 14 -6.00 -7.06 18.82
C HIS A 14 -4.99 -5.95 19.06
N PRO A 15 -5.31 -5.01 19.97
CA PRO A 15 -6.55 -4.90 20.77
C PRO A 15 -7.78 -4.51 19.95
N ALA A 16 -7.61 -3.96 18.76
CA ALA A 16 -8.67 -3.61 17.83
C ALA A 16 -8.21 -3.89 16.41
N LEU A 17 -9.13 -3.92 15.46
CA LEU A 17 -8.78 -4.15 14.07
C LEU A 17 -7.96 -2.98 13.51
N GLU A 18 -6.75 -3.30 13.08
CA GLU A 18 -5.83 -2.35 12.47
C GLU A 18 -5.29 -2.89 11.16
N VAL A 19 -4.89 -1.99 10.29
CA VAL A 19 -4.24 -2.31 9.02
C VAL A 19 -2.91 -1.59 8.92
N LEU A 20 -1.95 -2.21 8.22
CA LEU A 20 -0.65 -1.60 7.98
C LEU A 20 -0.73 -0.79 6.69
N ILE A 21 -0.57 0.51 6.82
CA ILE A 21 -0.58 1.43 5.68
C ILE A 21 0.66 2.30 5.69
N ALA A 22 1.01 2.83 4.52
CA ALA A 22 2.23 3.58 4.31
C ALA A 22 1.92 4.98 3.78
N HIS A 23 2.61 5.98 4.30
CA HIS A 23 2.50 7.36 3.84
C HIS A 23 3.29 7.54 2.56
N MET A 24 2.66 8.13 1.55
CA MET A 24 3.33 8.39 0.28
C MET A 24 4.45 9.41 0.47
N GLY A 25 5.62 9.09 -0.10
CA GLY A 25 6.80 9.92 0.02
C GLY A 25 6.90 10.97 -1.06
N GLY A 26 7.92 11.80 -0.92
CA GLY A 26 8.19 12.88 -1.86
C GLY A 26 7.56 14.20 -1.45
N PRO A 27 7.96 15.30 -2.13
CA PRO A 27 7.60 16.64 -1.69
C PRO A 27 6.11 16.98 -1.81
N PHE A 28 5.38 16.31 -2.73
CA PHE A 28 3.95 16.60 -2.91
C PHE A 28 3.09 16.10 -1.75
N TRP A 29 3.57 15.10 -1.01
CA TRP A 29 2.80 14.44 0.04
C TRP A 29 3.30 14.78 1.44
N ALA A 30 4.44 15.45 1.56
CA ALA A 30 5.17 15.63 2.81
C ALA A 30 4.32 16.18 3.97
N ARG A 31 3.37 17.06 3.68
CA ARG A 31 2.54 17.72 4.70
C ARG A 31 1.08 17.27 4.68
N LYS A 32 0.78 16.20 3.97
CA LYS A 32 -0.59 15.69 3.86
C LYS A 32 -0.75 14.42 4.68
N GLU A 33 -1.88 14.30 5.35
CA GLU A 33 -2.28 13.09 6.07
C GLU A 33 -3.52 12.47 5.41
N SER A 34 -4.61 13.21 5.31
CA SER A 34 -5.83 12.72 4.69
C SER A 34 -5.61 12.44 3.21
N GLY A 35 -5.96 11.24 2.77
CA GLY A 35 -5.82 10.84 1.36
C GLY A 35 -4.38 10.68 0.89
N ALA A 36 -3.42 10.62 1.82
CA ALA A 36 -1.99 10.58 1.50
C ALA A 36 -1.32 9.24 1.83
N TRP A 37 -2.09 8.24 2.21
CA TRP A 37 -1.60 6.92 2.59
C TRP A 37 -2.12 5.85 1.64
N SER A 38 -1.37 4.77 1.54
CA SER A 38 -1.69 3.64 0.66
C SER A 38 -1.25 2.33 1.32
N MET A 39 -1.94 1.24 1.01
CA MET A 39 -1.36 -0.06 1.28
C MET A 39 -0.13 -0.25 0.37
N PRO A 40 0.85 -1.08 0.78
CA PRO A 40 1.97 -1.42 -0.12
C PRO A 40 1.43 -2.09 -1.38
N LYS A 41 1.74 -1.52 -2.53
CA LYS A 41 1.23 -1.98 -3.83
C LYS A 41 2.08 -1.45 -4.96
N GLY A 42 1.92 -1.99 -6.14
CA GLY A 42 2.56 -1.46 -7.32
C GLY A 42 2.07 -2.13 -8.58
N GLU A 43 2.49 -1.61 -9.72
CA GLU A 43 2.05 -2.05 -11.02
C GLU A 43 2.67 -3.39 -11.41
N PHE A 44 1.92 -4.18 -12.15
CA PHE A 44 2.41 -5.43 -12.72
C PHE A 44 1.79 -5.63 -14.11
N GLU A 45 2.42 -6.51 -14.89
CA GLU A 45 1.96 -6.83 -16.23
C GLU A 45 1.12 -8.10 -16.17
N PRO A 46 -0.21 -8.02 -16.38
CA PRO A 46 -1.05 -9.22 -16.43
C PRO A 46 -0.56 -10.17 -17.51
N GLY A 47 -0.49 -11.46 -17.17
CA GLY A 47 0.02 -12.47 -18.09
C GLY A 47 1.52 -12.72 -18.00
N ALA A 48 2.29 -11.75 -17.47
CA ALA A 48 3.72 -11.90 -17.26
C ALA A 48 4.05 -12.17 -15.78
N GLU A 49 3.19 -11.72 -14.88
CA GLU A 49 3.38 -11.89 -13.45
C GLU A 49 2.02 -12.12 -12.80
N GLU A 50 1.97 -13.05 -11.85
CA GLU A 50 0.74 -13.27 -11.08
C GLU A 50 0.52 -12.13 -10.09
N PRO A 51 -0.73 -11.70 -9.84
CA PRO A 51 -1.00 -10.61 -8.91
C PRO A 51 -0.43 -10.84 -7.51
N ARG A 52 -0.48 -12.07 -7.02
CA ARG A 52 0.05 -12.41 -5.70
C ARG A 52 1.56 -12.22 -5.62
N ASP A 53 2.27 -12.63 -6.66
CA ASP A 53 3.72 -12.45 -6.72
C ASP A 53 4.08 -10.99 -6.83
N ALA A 54 3.30 -10.23 -7.59
CA ALA A 54 3.49 -8.79 -7.72
C ALA A 54 3.27 -8.08 -6.38
N ALA A 55 2.22 -8.44 -5.65
CA ALA A 55 1.94 -7.86 -4.34
C ALA A 55 3.09 -8.12 -3.35
N ARG A 56 3.66 -9.34 -3.38
CA ARG A 56 4.81 -9.70 -2.53
C ARG A 56 6.03 -8.88 -2.92
N ARG A 57 6.32 -8.81 -4.20
CA ARG A 57 7.46 -8.04 -4.72
C ARG A 57 7.36 -6.58 -4.34
N GLU A 58 6.19 -5.97 -4.53
CA GLU A 58 5.98 -4.56 -4.22
C GLU A 58 6.08 -4.28 -2.72
N PHE A 59 5.57 -5.18 -1.87
CA PHE A 59 5.72 -5.05 -0.44
C PHE A 59 7.21 -4.98 -0.05
N ARG A 60 8.02 -5.89 -0.61
CA ARG A 60 9.46 -5.90 -0.34
C ARG A 60 10.16 -4.64 -0.87
N GLU A 61 9.80 -4.22 -2.06
CA GLU A 61 10.42 -3.03 -2.68
C GLU A 61 10.09 -1.76 -1.91
N GLU A 62 8.84 -1.61 -1.50
CA GLU A 62 8.42 -0.39 -0.79
C GLU A 62 8.87 -0.36 0.66
N LEU A 63 8.83 -1.48 1.37
CA LEU A 63 9.10 -1.51 2.80
C LEU A 63 10.45 -2.12 3.19
N GLY A 64 11.10 -2.81 2.27
CA GLY A 64 12.39 -3.44 2.54
C GLY A 64 12.33 -4.67 3.43
N LEU A 65 11.15 -5.23 3.64
CA LEU A 65 10.95 -6.40 4.48
C LEU A 65 10.07 -7.41 3.76
N GLU A 66 10.29 -8.70 4.06
CA GLU A 66 9.41 -9.75 3.58
C GLU A 66 8.06 -9.69 4.32
N PRO A 67 6.94 -9.94 3.64
CA PRO A 67 5.68 -10.13 4.34
C PRO A 67 5.78 -11.32 5.30
N PRO A 68 5.04 -11.30 6.42
CA PRO A 68 5.03 -12.44 7.32
C PRO A 68 4.43 -13.68 6.63
N ALA A 69 4.76 -14.86 7.16
CA ALA A 69 4.16 -16.10 6.69
C ALA A 69 2.66 -16.12 7.04
N GLY A 70 1.88 -16.82 6.24
CA GLY A 70 0.45 -16.97 6.51
C GLY A 70 -0.33 -17.21 5.23
N GLU A 71 -1.64 -17.37 5.40
CA GLU A 71 -2.54 -17.61 4.28
C GLU A 71 -3.04 -16.29 3.70
N TRP A 72 -2.78 -16.09 2.43
CA TRP A 72 -3.25 -14.91 1.71
C TRP A 72 -4.68 -15.13 1.23
N VAL A 73 -5.55 -14.18 1.46
CA VAL A 73 -6.93 -14.23 0.99
C VAL A 73 -7.16 -13.08 0.02
N GLU A 74 -7.58 -13.40 -1.19
CA GLU A 74 -7.89 -12.35 -2.16
C GLU A 74 -9.17 -11.63 -1.75
N LEU A 75 -9.08 -10.32 -1.56
CA LEU A 75 -10.23 -9.49 -1.25
C LEU A 75 -11.02 -9.09 -2.50
N GLY A 76 -10.34 -9.03 -3.63
CA GLY A 76 -10.97 -8.68 -4.89
C GLY A 76 -10.17 -7.68 -5.70
N THR A 77 -10.81 -7.19 -6.75
CA THR A 77 -10.25 -6.17 -7.63
C THR A 77 -11.04 -4.89 -7.48
N PHE A 78 -10.35 -3.79 -7.28
CA PHE A 78 -10.96 -2.49 -6.99
C PHE A 78 -10.55 -1.47 -8.05
N ALA A 79 -11.48 -0.58 -8.38
CA ALA A 79 -11.15 0.55 -9.27
C ALA A 79 -10.43 1.61 -8.44
N ALA A 80 -9.10 1.63 -8.51
CA ALA A 80 -8.30 2.64 -7.80
C ALA A 80 -8.54 4.03 -8.40
N THR A 81 -8.61 4.08 -9.72
CA THR A 81 -9.06 5.25 -10.49
C THR A 81 -9.86 4.73 -11.69
N SER A 82 -10.33 5.64 -12.55
CA SER A 82 -11.03 5.23 -13.78
C SER A 82 -10.14 4.40 -14.71
N SER A 83 -8.82 4.59 -14.63
CA SER A 83 -7.85 3.92 -15.52
C SER A 83 -6.94 2.93 -14.79
N LYS A 84 -7.17 2.67 -13.49
CA LYS A 84 -6.34 1.77 -12.70
C LYS A 84 -7.19 0.75 -11.94
N ARG A 85 -6.72 -0.50 -11.93
CA ARG A 85 -7.33 -1.57 -11.15
C ARG A 85 -6.32 -2.10 -10.16
N LEU A 86 -6.78 -2.39 -8.95
CA LEU A 86 -5.94 -2.86 -7.85
C LEU A 86 -6.47 -4.20 -7.37
N VAL A 87 -5.66 -5.25 -7.51
CA VAL A 87 -5.95 -6.56 -6.95
C VAL A 87 -5.39 -6.58 -5.53
N VAL A 88 -6.24 -6.85 -4.53
CA VAL A 88 -5.84 -6.77 -3.12
C VAL A 88 -5.92 -8.13 -2.45
N PHE A 89 -4.86 -8.44 -1.70
CA PHE A 89 -4.81 -9.62 -0.84
C PHE A 89 -4.73 -9.17 0.60
N ALA A 90 -5.41 -9.91 1.48
CA ALA A 90 -5.34 -9.69 2.92
C ALA A 90 -4.50 -10.80 3.56
N LEU A 91 -3.75 -10.43 4.59
CA LEU A 91 -2.93 -11.37 5.34
C LEU A 91 -2.94 -10.97 6.81
N ASP A 92 -3.18 -11.96 7.68
CA ASP A 92 -3.08 -11.74 9.12
C ASP A 92 -1.62 -11.46 9.47
N GLY A 93 -1.36 -10.24 9.92
CA GLY A 93 -0.03 -9.77 10.28
C GLY A 93 0.23 -9.71 11.77
N THR A 94 -0.54 -10.45 12.57
CA THR A 94 -0.32 -10.52 14.02
C THR A 94 1.13 -10.89 14.31
N GLY A 95 1.79 -10.09 15.14
CA GLY A 95 3.20 -10.29 15.48
C GLY A 95 4.19 -9.62 14.52
N PHE A 96 3.72 -9.11 13.38
CA PHE A 96 4.60 -8.35 12.47
C PHE A 96 4.89 -6.98 13.07
N GLU A 97 6.17 -6.68 13.26
CA GLU A 97 6.57 -5.38 13.81
C GLU A 97 6.71 -4.35 12.70
N ALA A 98 6.02 -3.21 12.88
CA ALA A 98 6.09 -2.09 11.94
C ALA A 98 7.33 -1.26 12.22
N SER A 99 8.51 -1.84 12.02
CA SER A 99 9.80 -1.20 12.26
C SER A 99 10.88 -1.87 11.40
N GLY A 100 12.03 -1.22 11.30
CA GLY A 100 13.14 -1.77 10.51
C GLY A 100 12.93 -1.64 9.01
N PHE A 101 12.06 -0.73 8.58
CA PHE A 101 11.80 -0.53 7.16
C PHE A 101 12.99 0.10 6.43
N VAL A 102 13.20 -0.34 5.20
CA VAL A 102 14.13 0.28 4.26
C VAL A 102 13.30 0.61 3.02
N PHE A 103 12.90 1.86 2.92
CA PHE A 103 11.98 2.29 1.87
C PHE A 103 12.68 2.40 0.51
N GLY A 104 12.00 1.95 -0.55
CA GLY A 104 12.45 2.15 -1.91
C GLY A 104 12.43 3.62 -2.28
N GLU A 105 13.20 3.99 -3.29
CA GLU A 105 13.33 5.38 -3.71
C GLU A 105 12.93 5.56 -5.18
N PHE A 106 12.53 6.79 -5.51
CA PHE A 106 12.28 7.19 -6.88
C PHE A 106 12.94 8.54 -7.14
N GLU A 107 13.20 8.83 -8.41
CA GLU A 107 13.79 10.10 -8.81
C GLU A 107 12.73 10.96 -9.51
N MET A 108 12.79 12.26 -9.27
CA MET A 108 11.97 13.22 -9.99
C MET A 108 12.69 14.56 -10.10
N GLU A 109 12.26 15.36 -11.05
CA GLU A 109 12.76 16.72 -11.15
C GLU A 109 12.30 17.53 -9.95
N TRP A 110 13.25 18.08 -9.24
CA TRP A 110 12.96 18.90 -8.08
C TRP A 110 14.09 19.89 -7.79
N PRO A 111 13.84 21.18 -7.55
CA PRO A 111 12.50 21.82 -7.64
C PRO A 111 11.89 21.75 -9.04
N PRO A 112 10.58 22.00 -9.18
CA PRO A 112 9.96 21.98 -10.49
C PRO A 112 10.65 22.92 -11.47
N ARG A 113 10.85 22.46 -12.71
CA ARG A 113 11.48 23.22 -13.80
C ARG A 113 12.92 23.64 -13.53
N SER A 114 13.59 22.99 -12.60
CA SER A 114 14.98 23.31 -12.26
C SER A 114 15.99 22.61 -13.17
N GLY A 115 15.58 21.56 -13.86
CA GLY A 115 16.49 20.68 -14.61
C GLY A 115 17.33 19.79 -13.71
N ARG A 116 17.10 19.81 -12.38
CA ARG A 116 17.82 18.98 -11.42
C ARG A 116 16.93 17.81 -10.97
N THR A 117 17.56 16.67 -10.73
CA THR A 117 16.88 15.47 -10.25
C THR A 117 17.21 15.26 -8.79
N ALA A 118 16.20 14.90 -8.00
CA ALA A 118 16.38 14.53 -6.60
C ALA A 118 15.70 13.18 -6.34
N SER A 119 16.25 12.43 -5.40
CA SER A 119 15.75 11.12 -5.01
C SER A 119 14.89 11.27 -3.75
N PHE A 120 13.75 10.59 -3.73
CA PHE A 120 12.83 10.59 -2.59
C PHE A 120 12.38 9.18 -2.29
N PRO A 121 12.07 8.85 -1.01
CA PRO A 121 11.47 7.55 -0.73
C PRO A 121 10.07 7.46 -1.35
N GLU A 122 9.73 6.27 -1.88
CA GLU A 122 8.38 6.03 -2.42
C GLU A 122 7.34 6.11 -1.32
N VAL A 123 7.66 5.58 -0.14
CA VAL A 123 6.90 5.78 1.09
C VAL A 123 7.89 6.23 2.16
N ASP A 124 7.46 7.05 3.09
CA ASP A 124 8.36 7.60 4.11
C ASP A 124 8.03 7.15 5.53
N ARG A 125 6.88 6.54 5.74
CA ARG A 125 6.45 6.01 7.03
C ARG A 125 5.48 4.86 6.76
N ALA A 126 5.44 3.89 7.66
CA ALA A 126 4.42 2.85 7.64
C ALA A 126 4.04 2.54 9.08
N LYS A 127 2.75 2.35 9.34
CA LYS A 127 2.29 2.06 10.69
C LYS A 127 0.95 1.34 10.73
N TRP A 128 0.76 0.62 11.81
CA TRP A 128 -0.53 0.03 12.13
C TRP A 128 -1.52 1.16 12.44
N THR A 129 -2.69 1.09 11.81
CA THR A 129 -3.68 2.17 11.85
C THR A 129 -5.07 1.56 12.01
N GLY A 130 -5.83 2.09 12.97
CA GLY A 130 -7.22 1.67 13.15
C GLY A 130 -8.08 2.00 11.94
N LEU A 131 -9.18 1.29 11.74
CA LEU A 131 -9.98 1.41 10.51
C LEU A 131 -10.55 2.81 10.27
N ASP A 132 -11.00 3.49 11.31
CA ASP A 132 -11.58 4.83 11.13
C ASP A 132 -10.53 5.82 10.61
N ALA A 133 -9.34 5.80 11.22
CA ALA A 133 -8.23 6.63 10.76
C ALA A 133 -7.76 6.22 9.37
N ALA A 134 -7.72 4.91 9.10
CA ALA A 134 -7.31 4.41 7.79
C ALA A 134 -8.26 4.87 6.69
N ARG A 135 -9.58 4.92 6.95
CA ARG A 135 -10.54 5.42 5.97
C ARG A 135 -10.26 6.86 5.55
N ASP A 136 -9.87 7.69 6.50
CA ASP A 136 -9.52 9.07 6.21
C ASP A 136 -8.17 9.18 5.48
N ARG A 137 -7.20 8.39 5.93
CA ARG A 137 -5.82 8.51 5.44
C ARG A 137 -5.58 7.89 4.08
N LEU A 138 -6.26 6.78 3.77
CA LEU A 138 -6.06 6.10 2.49
C LEU A 138 -6.51 6.95 1.31
N VAL A 139 -5.78 6.85 0.20
CA VAL A 139 -6.23 7.40 -1.06
C VAL A 139 -7.65 6.88 -1.34
N LYS A 140 -8.47 7.75 -1.93
CA LYS A 140 -9.90 7.51 -2.03
C LYS A 140 -10.26 6.16 -2.65
N GLY A 141 -9.58 5.76 -3.71
CA GLY A 141 -9.86 4.51 -4.42
C GLY A 141 -9.58 3.25 -3.61
N GLN A 142 -8.86 3.36 -2.49
CA GLN A 142 -8.57 2.20 -1.63
C GLN A 142 -9.54 2.07 -0.46
N ARG A 143 -10.36 3.06 -0.21
CA ARG A 143 -11.31 3.02 0.93
C ARG A 143 -12.28 1.84 0.87
N PRO A 144 -12.83 1.44 -0.29
CA PRO A 144 -13.69 0.26 -0.35
C PRO A 144 -13.01 -1.04 0.06
N VAL A 145 -11.69 -1.10 0.01
CA VAL A 145 -10.95 -2.29 0.44
C VAL A 145 -11.18 -2.57 1.92
N LEU A 146 -11.29 -1.52 2.75
CA LEU A 146 -11.56 -1.69 4.18
C LEU A 146 -12.93 -2.32 4.43
N ASP A 147 -13.93 -1.99 3.62
CA ASP A 147 -15.25 -2.61 3.73
C ASP A 147 -15.18 -4.10 3.38
N ALA A 148 -14.41 -4.44 2.36
CA ALA A 148 -14.20 -5.84 1.97
C ALA A 148 -13.48 -6.61 3.08
N LEU A 149 -12.50 -6.00 3.74
CA LEU A 149 -11.80 -6.61 4.87
C LEU A 149 -12.77 -6.88 6.02
N GLU A 150 -13.59 -5.90 6.36
CA GLU A 150 -14.58 -6.07 7.44
C GLU A 150 -15.53 -7.23 7.15
N ARG A 151 -16.00 -7.35 5.91
CA ARG A 151 -16.86 -8.48 5.51
C ARG A 151 -16.15 -9.81 5.62
N LEU A 152 -14.88 -9.87 5.24
CA LEU A 152 -14.10 -11.10 5.37
C LEU A 152 -13.96 -11.54 6.82
N LEU A 153 -13.79 -10.59 7.73
CA LEU A 153 -13.51 -10.87 9.14
C LEU A 153 -14.77 -10.91 10.02
N ALA A 154 -15.93 -10.66 9.45
CA ALA A 154 -17.20 -10.68 10.18
C ALA A 154 -17.57 -12.09 10.66
#